data_ba8c9c87f6d42f5719199d629e84deee
#
_entry.id   ba8c9c87f6d42f5719199d629e84deee
#
_cell.length_a   1.000
_cell.length_b   1.000
_cell.length_c   1.000
_cell.angle_alpha   90.00
_cell.angle_beta   90.00
_cell.angle_gamma   90.00
#
_symmetry.space_group_name_H-M   'P 1'
#
loop_
_entity.id
_entity.type
_entity.pdbx_description
1 polymer ?
#
loop_
_entity_poly.entity_id
_entity_poly.type
_entity_poly.pdbx_seq_one_letter_code
_entity_poly.pdbx_strand_id
1 'polypeptide(L)'
;MQDTRPSRAPYRAACFLVGAILFLITLGGQVTTKVAGMAVPDWPATFGQNMFLYPWSAMTRSVGIFLEHSHRLVASGVGLITLAVTAIVFLTQPKGWARRLAIGASILVVVQGLLGGQRVIQASWVLGLCHGCLAQGYLLVAGSLALVLSRFWGTPGTGDDLAQSRTRMVWTMTALVFSQTILGALMRHEGPGFLSIPDFPKVYGEWMPAFWRTDVLAKINEYRGAQLGWPKTSAHLILCQVIHRTLGILAAVGIFWGAIWSVRATTTPSWWRRGVVLWVFLAFCQVILGVSILWTGRLPEIATAHVLIGAALTLTGWLLGLSSWRTTQDLPKRAMSFSSSRQSERREVVR
;
A
#
# COMPACT_ATOMS: atom_id res chain seq x y z
N MET A 1 -23.34 -8.07 -37.37
CA MET A 1 -23.41 -8.31 -35.92
C MET A 1 -22.21 -7.58 -35.29
N GLN A 2 -22.45 -6.43 -34.66
CA GLN A 2 -21.39 -5.74 -33.91
C GLN A 2 -21.08 -6.60 -32.66
N ASP A 3 -19.79 -6.88 -32.43
CA ASP A 3 -19.30 -7.61 -31.24
C ASP A 3 -19.66 -6.80 -29.99
N THR A 4 -20.74 -7.17 -29.30
CA THR A 4 -21.29 -6.49 -28.13
C THR A 4 -20.49 -6.73 -26.84
N ARG A 5 -19.27 -7.29 -26.96
CA ARG A 5 -18.42 -7.50 -25.78
C ARG A 5 -18.00 -6.15 -25.21
N PRO A 6 -18.19 -5.92 -23.90
CA PRO A 6 -17.78 -4.65 -23.30
C PRO A 6 -16.29 -4.44 -23.50
N SER A 7 -15.94 -3.22 -23.93
CA SER A 7 -14.55 -2.82 -24.17
C SER A 7 -13.68 -3.09 -22.95
N ARG A 8 -12.48 -3.66 -23.16
CA ARG A 8 -11.48 -3.85 -22.11
C ARG A 8 -10.67 -2.57 -21.81
N ALA A 9 -10.91 -1.50 -22.56
CA ALA A 9 -10.12 -0.26 -22.42
C ALA A 9 -10.18 0.34 -21.01
N PRO A 10 -11.35 0.49 -20.35
CA PRO A 10 -11.41 1.05 -19.01
C PRO A 10 -10.62 0.22 -17.97
N TYR A 11 -10.72 -1.11 -18.05
CA TYR A 11 -9.97 -2.01 -17.18
C TYR A 11 -8.46 -1.87 -17.37
N ARG A 12 -7.98 -1.87 -18.63
CA ARG A 12 -6.56 -1.71 -18.94
C ARG A 12 -6.04 -0.34 -18.50
N ALA A 13 -6.80 0.72 -18.70
CA ALA A 13 -6.46 2.07 -18.25
C ALA A 13 -6.35 2.15 -16.72
N ALA A 14 -7.28 1.52 -15.99
CA ALA A 14 -7.19 1.45 -14.52
C ALA A 14 -5.99 0.61 -14.03
N CYS A 15 -5.66 -0.51 -14.70
CA CYS A 15 -4.45 -1.27 -14.38
C CYS A 15 -3.17 -0.46 -14.65
N PHE A 16 -3.13 0.30 -15.73
CA PHE A 16 -2.02 1.20 -16.04
C PHE A 16 -1.87 2.28 -14.97
N LEU A 17 -2.98 2.87 -14.51
CA LEU A 17 -2.98 3.82 -13.40
C LEU A 17 -2.40 3.21 -12.13
N VAL A 18 -2.78 1.97 -11.75
CA VAL A 18 -2.21 1.26 -10.59
C VAL A 18 -0.69 1.11 -10.73
N GLY A 19 -0.21 0.70 -11.91
CA GLY A 19 1.23 0.60 -12.19
C GLY A 19 1.95 1.96 -12.07
N ALA A 20 1.35 3.03 -12.60
CA ALA A 20 1.89 4.39 -12.53
C ALA A 20 1.95 4.90 -11.08
N ILE A 21 0.96 4.57 -10.24
CA ILE A 21 0.96 4.92 -8.81
C ILE A 21 2.07 4.16 -8.08
N LEU A 22 2.26 2.85 -8.33
CA LEU A 22 3.34 2.07 -7.72
C LEU A 22 4.73 2.62 -8.11
N PHE A 23 4.90 3.02 -9.37
CA PHE A 23 6.11 3.68 -9.82
C PHE A 23 6.33 5.03 -9.11
N LEU A 24 5.27 5.84 -8.97
CA LEU A 24 5.33 7.10 -8.23
C LEU A 24 5.67 6.91 -6.75
N ILE A 25 5.12 5.88 -6.10
CA ILE A 25 5.46 5.49 -4.72
C ILE A 25 6.94 5.13 -4.62
N THR A 26 7.49 4.43 -5.63
CA THR A 26 8.92 4.08 -5.67
C THR A 26 9.80 5.33 -5.75
N LEU A 27 9.47 6.29 -6.61
CA LEU A 27 10.18 7.57 -6.69
C LEU A 27 10.08 8.36 -5.39
N GLY A 28 8.88 8.47 -4.81
CA GLY A 28 8.69 9.12 -3.50
C GLY A 28 9.46 8.41 -2.39
N GLY A 29 9.59 7.09 -2.51
CA GLY A 29 10.46 6.26 -1.69
C GLY A 29 11.91 6.72 -1.76
N GLN A 30 12.46 6.89 -2.94
CA GLN A 30 13.84 7.39 -3.14
C GLN A 30 14.03 8.79 -2.60
N VAL A 31 13.09 9.71 -2.92
CA VAL A 31 13.11 11.09 -2.42
C VAL A 31 13.23 11.13 -0.89
N THR A 32 12.42 10.35 -0.18
CA THR A 32 12.45 10.33 1.29
C THR A 32 13.70 9.64 1.83
N THR A 33 14.14 8.52 1.25
CA THR A 33 15.25 7.74 1.78
C THR A 33 16.59 8.42 1.56
N LYS A 34 16.76 9.14 0.46
CA LYS A 34 17.97 9.94 0.17
C LYS A 34 17.90 11.36 0.77
N VAL A 35 16.90 11.62 1.63
CA VAL A 35 16.69 12.93 2.29
C VAL A 35 16.60 14.08 1.25
N ALA A 36 16.08 13.76 0.07
CA ALA A 36 16.00 14.68 -1.07
C ALA A 36 14.72 15.54 -1.09
N GLY A 37 13.78 15.30 -0.18
CA GLY A 37 12.44 15.88 -0.23
C GLY A 37 12.33 17.36 0.12
N MET A 38 13.48 18.06 0.26
CA MET A 38 13.59 19.49 0.48
C MET A 38 14.68 20.10 -0.42
N ALA A 39 15.10 19.38 -1.48
CA ALA A 39 16.11 19.84 -2.41
C ALA A 39 15.60 20.97 -3.33
N VAL A 40 14.27 21.07 -3.51
CA VAL A 40 13.58 22.13 -4.25
C VAL A 40 12.62 22.82 -3.27
N PRO A 41 12.93 24.06 -2.84
CA PRO A 41 12.27 24.68 -1.67
C PRO A 41 10.90 25.28 -1.96
N ASP A 42 10.51 25.41 -3.20
CA ASP A 42 9.28 26.06 -3.67
C ASP A 42 8.30 25.09 -4.31
N TRP A 43 7.02 25.49 -4.35
CA TRP A 43 5.93 24.76 -5.02
C TRP A 43 4.79 25.74 -5.33
N PRO A 44 4.16 25.66 -6.52
CA PRO A 44 4.32 24.69 -7.63
C PRO A 44 5.50 24.95 -8.56
N ALA A 45 6.29 25.99 -8.31
CA ALA A 45 7.48 26.33 -9.07
C ALA A 45 8.67 25.40 -8.74
N THR A 46 9.78 25.58 -9.46
CA THR A 46 11.09 24.97 -9.20
C THR A 46 12.13 26.05 -9.30
N PHE A 47 12.66 26.51 -8.14
CA PHE A 47 13.57 27.65 -8.03
C PHE A 47 13.02 28.90 -8.75
N GLY A 48 11.74 29.23 -8.50
CA GLY A 48 11.05 30.38 -9.08
C GLY A 48 10.64 30.23 -10.55
N GLN A 49 10.98 29.11 -11.20
CA GLN A 49 10.67 28.85 -12.61
C GLN A 49 9.46 27.89 -12.73
N ASN A 50 8.82 27.90 -13.90
CA ASN A 50 7.80 26.90 -14.21
C ASN A 50 8.42 25.50 -14.17
N MET A 51 7.87 24.59 -13.36
CA MET A 51 8.45 23.26 -13.16
C MET A 51 8.48 22.42 -14.44
N PHE A 52 7.58 22.64 -15.40
CA PHE A 52 7.56 21.90 -16.67
C PHE A 52 8.60 22.41 -17.67
N LEU A 53 9.12 23.61 -17.47
CA LEU A 53 10.12 24.25 -18.33
C LEU A 53 11.50 24.33 -17.65
N TYR A 54 11.64 23.74 -16.46
CA TYR A 54 12.90 23.79 -15.72
C TYR A 54 14.01 23.03 -16.48
N PRO A 55 15.19 23.64 -16.69
CA PRO A 55 16.22 23.09 -17.58
C PRO A 55 16.78 21.76 -17.09
N TRP A 56 16.90 20.77 -17.97
CA TRP A 56 17.49 19.48 -17.67
C TRP A 56 18.90 19.58 -17.06
N SER A 57 19.74 20.48 -17.60
CA SER A 57 21.09 20.72 -17.11
C SER A 57 21.12 21.24 -15.67
N ALA A 58 20.10 21.98 -15.24
CA ALA A 58 19.97 22.44 -13.86
C ALA A 58 19.40 21.33 -12.96
N MET A 59 18.47 20.52 -13.47
CA MET A 59 17.87 19.37 -12.77
C MET A 59 18.94 18.32 -12.40
N THR A 60 19.90 18.06 -13.27
CA THR A 60 20.94 17.04 -13.08
C THR A 60 22.13 17.50 -12.23
N ARG A 61 22.15 18.75 -11.75
CA ARG A 61 23.25 19.28 -10.91
C ARG A 61 23.38 18.55 -9.56
N SER A 62 22.31 18.04 -9.00
CA SER A 62 22.36 17.22 -7.80
C SER A 62 21.34 16.09 -7.84
N VAL A 63 21.68 14.97 -7.21
CA VAL A 63 20.80 13.82 -7.08
C VAL A 63 19.49 14.19 -6.36
N GLY A 64 19.57 15.08 -5.37
CA GLY A 64 18.40 15.55 -4.62
C GLY A 64 17.41 16.30 -5.51
N ILE A 65 17.90 17.28 -6.28
CA ILE A 65 17.08 18.07 -7.24
C ILE A 65 16.48 17.12 -8.28
N PHE A 66 17.29 16.22 -8.84
CA PHE A 66 16.84 15.26 -9.83
C PHE A 66 15.69 14.40 -9.32
N LEU A 67 15.84 13.81 -8.14
CA LEU A 67 14.83 12.92 -7.56
C LEU A 67 13.54 13.67 -7.22
N GLU A 68 13.64 14.81 -6.53
CA GLU A 68 12.45 15.56 -6.12
C GLU A 68 11.70 16.14 -7.31
N HIS A 69 12.42 16.75 -8.26
CA HIS A 69 11.82 17.32 -9.46
C HIS A 69 11.19 16.23 -10.35
N SER A 70 11.89 15.10 -10.59
CA SER A 70 11.33 13.96 -11.32
C SER A 70 10.07 13.42 -10.66
N HIS A 71 10.06 13.31 -9.32
CA HIS A 71 8.88 12.89 -8.59
C HIS A 71 7.68 13.83 -8.84
N ARG A 72 7.89 15.15 -8.84
CA ARG A 72 6.85 16.14 -9.14
C ARG A 72 6.30 16.03 -10.56
N LEU A 73 7.18 15.86 -11.57
CA LEU A 73 6.78 15.68 -12.97
C LEU A 73 5.97 14.39 -13.16
N VAL A 74 6.43 13.28 -12.59
CA VAL A 74 5.70 12.00 -12.66
C VAL A 74 4.38 12.09 -11.90
N ALA A 75 4.32 12.77 -10.74
CA ALA A 75 3.08 13.01 -10.00
C ALA A 75 2.05 13.78 -10.84
N SER A 76 2.49 14.80 -11.58
CA SER A 76 1.63 15.55 -12.53
C SER A 76 1.11 14.63 -13.64
N GLY A 77 1.98 13.77 -14.19
CA GLY A 77 1.59 12.76 -15.19
C GLY A 77 0.56 11.77 -14.64
N VAL A 78 0.75 11.26 -13.42
CA VAL A 78 -0.23 10.39 -12.73
C VAL A 78 -1.56 11.11 -12.52
N GLY A 79 -1.54 12.40 -12.18
CA GLY A 79 -2.73 13.24 -12.11
C GLY A 79 -3.51 13.26 -13.43
N LEU A 80 -2.82 13.54 -14.55
CA LEU A 80 -3.42 13.54 -15.88
C LEU A 80 -3.97 12.15 -16.27
N ILE A 81 -3.23 11.08 -16.01
CA ILE A 81 -3.69 9.70 -16.23
C ILE A 81 -4.97 9.43 -15.43
N THR A 82 -5.05 9.88 -14.17
CA THR A 82 -6.24 9.70 -13.33
C THR A 82 -7.46 10.39 -13.94
N LEU A 83 -7.31 11.63 -14.40
CA LEU A 83 -8.39 12.37 -15.05
C LEU A 83 -8.82 11.68 -16.37
N ALA A 84 -7.86 11.21 -17.16
CA ALA A 84 -8.15 10.45 -18.39
C ALA A 84 -8.89 9.14 -18.10
N VAL A 85 -8.46 8.36 -17.09
CA VAL A 85 -9.17 7.15 -16.63
C VAL A 85 -10.58 7.50 -16.17
N THR A 86 -10.75 8.58 -15.43
CA THR A 86 -12.06 9.05 -14.97
C THR A 86 -12.97 9.39 -16.15
N ALA A 87 -12.47 10.12 -17.13
CA ALA A 87 -13.22 10.44 -18.36
C ALA A 87 -13.64 9.16 -19.11
N ILE A 88 -12.73 8.20 -19.29
CA ILE A 88 -13.01 6.91 -19.93
C ILE A 88 -14.14 6.18 -19.17
N VAL A 89 -14.07 6.14 -17.82
CA VAL A 89 -15.10 5.50 -16.99
C VAL A 89 -16.46 6.19 -17.14
N PHE A 90 -16.50 7.52 -17.19
CA PHE A 90 -17.76 8.24 -17.37
C PHE A 90 -18.38 8.04 -18.76
N LEU A 91 -17.55 7.90 -19.79
CA LEU A 91 -18.01 7.67 -21.16
C LEU A 91 -18.46 6.22 -21.42
N THR A 92 -17.90 5.26 -20.67
CA THR A 92 -18.07 3.83 -21.00
C THR A 92 -18.83 3.02 -19.96
N GLN A 93 -18.95 3.52 -18.72
CA GLN A 93 -19.57 2.77 -17.63
C GLN A 93 -20.89 3.41 -17.18
N PRO A 94 -21.91 2.62 -16.83
CA PRO A 94 -23.14 3.14 -16.22
C PRO A 94 -22.85 3.74 -14.83
N LYS A 95 -23.84 4.47 -14.28
CA LYS A 95 -23.77 4.93 -12.89
C LYS A 95 -23.60 3.74 -11.95
N GLY A 96 -22.66 3.84 -11.02
CA GLY A 96 -22.36 2.77 -10.07
C GLY A 96 -21.00 2.91 -9.40
N TRP A 97 -20.47 1.82 -8.86
CA TRP A 97 -19.21 1.78 -8.12
C TRP A 97 -18.02 2.30 -8.94
N ALA A 98 -17.94 1.96 -10.25
CA ALA A 98 -16.84 2.41 -11.10
C ALA A 98 -16.75 3.95 -11.15
N ARG A 99 -17.86 4.66 -11.37
CA ARG A 99 -17.86 6.12 -11.39
C ARG A 99 -17.54 6.73 -10.02
N ARG A 100 -18.07 6.15 -8.93
CA ARG A 100 -17.76 6.62 -7.56
C ARG A 100 -16.28 6.49 -7.23
N LEU A 101 -15.67 5.36 -7.58
CA LEU A 101 -14.23 5.12 -7.36
C LEU A 101 -13.37 6.03 -8.25
N ALA A 102 -13.77 6.30 -9.49
CA ALA A 102 -13.07 7.21 -10.38
C ALA A 102 -13.10 8.66 -9.83
N ILE A 103 -14.25 9.12 -9.32
CA ILE A 103 -14.36 10.43 -8.64
C ILE A 103 -13.46 10.45 -7.40
N GLY A 104 -13.53 9.41 -6.56
CA GLY A 104 -12.69 9.29 -5.37
C GLY A 104 -11.20 9.33 -5.70
N ALA A 105 -10.76 8.64 -6.76
CA ALA A 105 -9.37 8.68 -7.23
C ALA A 105 -8.97 10.09 -7.69
N SER A 106 -9.86 10.80 -8.42
CA SER A 106 -9.62 12.18 -8.85
C SER A 106 -9.51 13.16 -7.68
N ILE A 107 -10.37 13.04 -6.67
CA ILE A 107 -10.27 13.85 -5.46
C ILE A 107 -8.95 13.55 -4.73
N LEU A 108 -8.61 12.28 -4.56
CA LEU A 108 -7.40 11.87 -3.86
C LEU A 108 -6.12 12.35 -4.55
N VAL A 109 -6.04 12.33 -5.89
CA VAL A 109 -4.85 12.81 -6.59
C VAL A 109 -4.67 14.32 -6.43
N VAL A 110 -5.76 15.10 -6.40
CA VAL A 110 -5.68 16.55 -6.12
C VAL A 110 -5.21 16.79 -4.68
N VAL A 111 -5.79 16.10 -3.71
CA VAL A 111 -5.38 16.20 -2.30
C VAL A 111 -3.92 15.80 -2.12
N GLN A 112 -3.45 14.75 -2.84
CA GLN A 112 -2.05 14.34 -2.84
C GLN A 112 -1.12 15.43 -3.37
N GLY A 113 -1.48 16.09 -4.45
CA GLY A 113 -0.70 17.21 -4.98
C GLY A 113 -0.57 18.36 -3.98
N LEU A 114 -1.68 18.75 -3.37
CA LEU A 114 -1.72 19.81 -2.34
C LEU A 114 -0.92 19.45 -1.10
N LEU A 115 -1.07 18.25 -0.56
CA LEU A 115 -0.30 17.77 0.60
C LEU A 115 1.21 17.71 0.30
N GLY A 116 1.57 17.21 -0.88
CA GLY A 116 2.96 17.15 -1.33
C GLY A 116 3.59 18.55 -1.46
N GLY A 117 2.85 19.53 -1.97
CA GLY A 117 3.28 20.91 -2.06
C GLY A 117 3.39 21.59 -0.70
N GLN A 118 2.37 21.46 0.14
CA GLN A 118 2.35 22.06 1.48
C GLN A 118 3.44 21.48 2.40
N ARG A 119 3.76 20.18 2.26
CA ARG A 119 4.89 19.56 2.95
C ARG A 119 6.18 20.30 2.68
N VAL A 120 6.42 20.70 1.43
CA VAL A 120 7.65 21.42 1.04
C VAL A 120 7.63 22.83 1.60
N ILE A 121 6.56 23.60 1.35
CA ILE A 121 6.43 24.99 1.79
C ILE A 121 6.58 25.13 3.31
N GLN A 122 5.98 24.20 4.09
CA GLN A 122 5.99 24.24 5.55
C GLN A 122 7.14 23.45 6.18
N ALA A 123 7.99 22.80 5.40
CA ALA A 123 9.05 21.88 5.86
C ALA A 123 8.54 20.85 6.90
N SER A 124 7.27 20.39 6.75
CA SER A 124 6.56 19.62 7.75
C SER A 124 6.72 18.12 7.55
N TRP A 125 7.31 17.44 8.54
CA TRP A 125 7.38 15.98 8.55
C TRP A 125 6.01 15.33 8.73
N VAL A 126 5.08 15.98 9.46
CA VAL A 126 3.69 15.49 9.66
C VAL A 126 2.94 15.47 8.33
N LEU A 127 3.04 16.53 7.53
CA LEU A 127 2.46 16.56 6.19
C LEU A 127 3.09 15.50 5.28
N GLY A 128 4.40 15.23 5.45
CA GLY A 128 5.09 14.15 4.76
C GLY A 128 4.52 12.77 5.13
N LEU A 129 4.27 12.53 6.41
CA LEU A 129 3.62 11.31 6.92
C LEU A 129 2.20 11.16 6.34
N CYS A 130 1.38 12.21 6.43
CA CYS A 130 0.02 12.21 5.90
C CYS A 130 0.00 11.95 4.37
N HIS A 131 0.89 12.61 3.62
CA HIS A 131 1.04 12.41 2.19
C HIS A 131 1.40 10.95 1.86
N GLY A 132 2.36 10.36 2.56
CA GLY A 132 2.77 8.96 2.37
C GLY A 132 1.66 7.96 2.71
N CYS A 133 0.93 8.15 3.81
CA CYS A 133 -0.20 7.30 4.19
C CYS A 133 -1.38 7.42 3.22
N LEU A 134 -1.71 8.64 2.78
CA LEU A 134 -2.79 8.88 1.84
C LEU A 134 -2.47 8.31 0.45
N ALA A 135 -1.18 8.26 0.05
CA ALA A 135 -0.75 7.62 -1.20
C ALA A 135 -1.11 6.12 -1.22
N GLN A 136 -1.03 5.43 -0.07
CA GLN A 136 -1.50 4.05 0.03
C GLN A 136 -3.02 3.97 -0.16
N GLY A 137 -3.79 4.85 0.47
CA GLY A 137 -5.24 4.94 0.27
C GLY A 137 -5.62 5.17 -1.20
N TYR A 138 -4.91 6.07 -1.88
CA TYR A 138 -5.09 6.33 -3.31
C TYR A 138 -4.80 5.08 -4.16
N LEU A 139 -3.74 4.34 -3.87
CA LEU A 139 -3.43 3.06 -4.51
C LEU A 139 -4.57 2.04 -4.33
N LEU A 140 -5.13 1.94 -3.11
CA LEU A 140 -6.25 1.03 -2.84
C LEU A 140 -7.51 1.41 -3.62
N VAL A 141 -7.83 2.70 -3.75
CA VAL A 141 -8.97 3.18 -4.55
C VAL A 141 -8.78 2.88 -6.04
N ALA A 142 -7.58 3.13 -6.59
CA ALA A 142 -7.25 2.80 -7.97
C ALA A 142 -7.29 1.29 -8.24
N GLY A 143 -6.79 0.46 -7.30
CA GLY A 143 -6.88 -1.00 -7.37
C GLY A 143 -8.33 -1.48 -7.30
N SER A 144 -9.16 -0.88 -6.45
CA SER A 144 -10.59 -1.17 -6.37
C SER A 144 -11.31 -0.83 -7.68
N LEU A 145 -10.95 0.30 -8.32
CA LEU A 145 -11.48 0.69 -9.63
C LEU A 145 -11.11 -0.37 -10.69
N ALA A 146 -9.85 -0.79 -10.74
CA ALA A 146 -9.43 -1.85 -11.65
C ALA A 146 -10.18 -3.16 -11.41
N LEU A 147 -10.39 -3.57 -10.15
CA LEU A 147 -11.13 -4.77 -9.79
C LEU A 147 -12.60 -4.67 -10.24
N VAL A 148 -13.28 -3.55 -9.96
CA VAL A 148 -14.69 -3.34 -10.34
C VAL A 148 -14.88 -3.32 -11.87
N LEU A 149 -13.89 -2.85 -12.63
CA LEU A 149 -13.88 -2.87 -14.09
C LEU A 149 -13.46 -4.21 -14.68
N SER A 150 -13.01 -5.17 -13.87
CA SER A 150 -12.61 -6.50 -14.32
C SER A 150 -13.80 -7.39 -14.61
N ARG A 151 -13.58 -8.41 -15.45
CA ARG A 151 -14.60 -9.46 -15.70
C ARG A 151 -14.97 -10.23 -14.44
N PHE A 152 -14.03 -10.35 -13.50
CA PHE A 152 -14.24 -11.04 -12.24
C PHE A 152 -15.40 -10.41 -11.43
N TRP A 153 -15.51 -9.08 -11.41
CA TRP A 153 -16.54 -8.38 -10.61
C TRP A 153 -17.97 -8.69 -11.08
N GLY A 154 -18.15 -8.95 -12.37
CA GLY A 154 -19.45 -9.29 -12.97
C GLY A 154 -19.81 -10.79 -12.88
N THR A 155 -18.88 -11.67 -12.45
CA THR A 155 -19.19 -13.10 -12.33
C THR A 155 -19.95 -13.38 -11.03
N PRO A 156 -21.00 -14.24 -11.07
CA PRO A 156 -21.72 -14.69 -9.88
C PRO A 156 -20.77 -15.38 -8.89
N GLY A 157 -21.01 -15.21 -7.61
CA GLY A 157 -20.26 -15.89 -6.55
C GLY A 157 -20.43 -17.42 -6.63
N THR A 158 -19.36 -18.15 -6.31
CA THR A 158 -19.33 -19.62 -6.42
C THR A 158 -19.98 -20.37 -5.26
N GLY A 159 -20.57 -19.66 -4.26
CA GLY A 159 -21.20 -20.28 -3.09
C GLY A 159 -20.17 -21.01 -2.20
N ASP A 160 -19.13 -20.31 -1.80
CA ASP A 160 -18.06 -20.85 -0.95
C ASP A 160 -18.43 -20.69 0.53
N ASP A 161 -18.60 -21.80 1.24
CA ASP A 161 -18.97 -21.82 2.68
C ASP A 161 -17.92 -21.13 3.57
N LEU A 162 -16.66 -21.08 3.13
CA LEU A 162 -15.58 -20.39 3.83
C LEU A 162 -15.42 -18.91 3.45
N ALA A 163 -16.20 -18.42 2.46
CA ALA A 163 -16.02 -17.06 1.93
C ALA A 163 -16.09 -15.98 3.02
N GLN A 164 -17.03 -16.09 3.97
CA GLN A 164 -17.17 -15.13 5.07
C GLN A 164 -15.98 -15.17 6.04
N SER A 165 -15.49 -16.35 6.39
CA SER A 165 -14.34 -16.51 7.29
C SER A 165 -13.05 -16.06 6.61
N ARG A 166 -12.87 -16.37 5.33
CA ARG A 166 -11.77 -15.86 4.51
C ARG A 166 -11.80 -14.34 4.42
N THR A 167 -12.96 -13.74 4.21
CA THR A 167 -13.14 -12.28 4.16
C THR A 167 -12.69 -11.64 5.47
N ARG A 168 -13.14 -12.15 6.62
CA ARG A 168 -12.74 -11.64 7.94
C ARG A 168 -11.23 -11.74 8.15
N MET A 169 -10.65 -12.92 7.89
CA MET A 169 -9.20 -13.15 8.05
C MET A 169 -8.39 -12.16 7.20
N VAL A 170 -8.73 -12.01 5.91
CA VAL A 170 -8.00 -11.11 5.01
C VAL A 170 -8.13 -9.65 5.45
N TRP A 171 -9.33 -9.19 5.84
CA TRP A 171 -9.49 -7.82 6.32
C TRP A 171 -8.70 -7.55 7.59
N THR A 172 -8.69 -8.49 8.56
CA THR A 172 -7.88 -8.35 9.77
C THR A 172 -6.39 -8.26 9.46
N MET A 173 -5.88 -9.15 8.61
CA MET A 173 -4.46 -9.12 8.23
C MET A 173 -4.12 -7.90 7.37
N THR A 174 -4.99 -7.47 6.47
CA THR A 174 -4.78 -6.26 5.66
C THR A 174 -4.76 -5.01 6.52
N ALA A 175 -5.65 -4.91 7.51
CA ALA A 175 -5.65 -3.81 8.47
C ALA A 175 -4.34 -3.79 9.28
N LEU A 176 -3.86 -4.96 9.72
CA LEU A 176 -2.57 -5.07 10.42
C LEU A 176 -1.40 -4.64 9.52
N VAL A 177 -1.36 -5.08 8.24
CA VAL A 177 -0.34 -4.66 7.27
C VAL A 177 -0.43 -3.16 6.99
N PHE A 178 -1.62 -2.59 6.88
CA PHE A 178 -1.78 -1.14 6.70
C PHE A 178 -1.28 -0.36 7.91
N SER A 179 -1.56 -0.83 9.13
CA SER A 179 -1.01 -0.24 10.37
C SER A 179 0.53 -0.28 10.39
N GLN A 180 1.15 -1.35 9.86
CA GLN A 180 2.59 -1.44 9.68
C GLN A 180 3.13 -0.36 8.73
N THR A 181 2.38 -0.05 7.68
CA THR A 181 2.76 1.02 6.73
C THR A 181 2.78 2.38 7.44
N ILE A 182 1.79 2.66 8.30
CA ILE A 182 1.74 3.89 9.11
C ILE A 182 2.92 3.96 10.09
N LEU A 183 3.18 2.88 10.84
CA LEU A 183 4.31 2.83 11.79
C LEU A 183 5.66 3.00 11.07
N GLY A 184 5.84 2.33 9.92
CA GLY A 184 7.04 2.48 9.10
C GLY A 184 7.22 3.89 8.56
N ALA A 185 6.13 4.55 8.14
CA ALA A 185 6.14 5.94 7.70
C ALA A 185 6.47 6.89 8.87
N LEU A 186 5.92 6.65 10.06
CA LEU A 186 6.24 7.43 11.27
C LEU A 186 7.74 7.36 11.59
N MET A 187 8.32 6.16 11.69
CA MET A 187 9.76 5.99 11.95
C MET A 187 10.63 6.68 10.90
N ARG A 188 10.14 6.78 9.68
CA ARG A 188 10.88 7.34 8.55
C ARG A 188 10.85 8.86 8.52
N HIS A 189 9.76 9.49 8.97
CA HIS A 189 9.55 10.92 8.91
C HIS A 189 9.90 11.66 10.21
N GLU A 190 9.69 11.03 11.36
CA GLU A 190 9.96 11.64 12.66
C GLU A 190 11.44 11.52 13.05
N GLY A 191 12.09 10.43 12.69
CA GLY A 191 13.50 10.19 13.06
C GLY A 191 14.49 11.00 12.22
N PRO A 192 15.73 11.15 12.70
CA PRO A 192 16.81 11.88 12.00
C PRO A 192 17.31 11.14 10.73
N GLY A 193 16.46 10.32 10.12
CA GLY A 193 16.80 9.54 8.95
C GLY A 193 17.60 8.27 9.21
N PHE A 194 17.91 7.93 10.47
CA PHE A 194 18.68 6.76 10.88
C PHE A 194 17.82 5.74 11.61
N LEU A 195 18.28 4.48 11.60
CA LEU A 195 17.65 3.40 12.35
C LEU A 195 17.76 3.68 13.86
N SER A 196 16.69 3.43 14.61
CA SER A 196 16.71 3.55 16.07
C SER A 196 17.34 2.34 16.75
N ILE A 197 17.34 1.18 16.10
CA ILE A 197 17.93 -0.07 16.57
C ILE A 197 18.79 -0.66 15.42
N PRO A 198 20.09 -0.94 15.64
CA PRO A 198 20.98 -1.40 14.57
C PRO A 198 20.92 -2.91 14.27
N ASP A 199 20.48 -3.72 15.22
CA ASP A 199 20.58 -5.18 15.22
C ASP A 199 19.22 -5.89 15.10
N PHE A 200 19.26 -7.17 14.78
CA PHE A 200 18.11 -8.08 14.70
C PHE A 200 18.58 -9.51 14.99
N PRO A 201 17.83 -10.31 15.77
CA PRO A 201 16.51 -10.02 16.36
C PRO A 201 16.57 -9.18 17.64
N LYS A 202 17.75 -8.95 18.18
CA LYS A 202 18.02 -8.24 19.43
C LYS A 202 17.83 -6.72 19.27
N VAL A 203 17.94 -6.01 20.41
CA VAL A 203 17.90 -4.57 20.56
C VAL A 203 19.16 -4.17 21.31
N TYR A 204 20.16 -3.63 20.64
CA TYR A 204 21.48 -3.32 21.22
C TYR A 204 22.13 -4.49 21.97
N GLY A 205 22.09 -5.67 21.36
CA GLY A 205 22.69 -6.89 21.90
C GLY A 205 21.84 -7.64 22.94
N GLU A 206 20.77 -7.06 23.44
CA GLU A 206 19.83 -7.62 24.42
C GLU A 206 18.49 -7.94 23.75
N TRP A 207 17.67 -8.81 24.39
CA TRP A 207 16.32 -9.09 23.88
C TRP A 207 15.37 -7.89 24.07
N MET A 208 15.42 -7.24 25.24
CA MET A 208 14.62 -6.07 25.56
C MET A 208 15.34 -5.22 26.62
N PRO A 209 16.27 -4.34 26.22
CA PRO A 209 16.90 -3.44 27.19
C PRO A 209 15.85 -2.46 27.74
N ALA A 210 16.06 -2.02 28.98
CA ALA A 210 15.16 -1.06 29.64
C ALA A 210 15.34 0.37 29.10
N PHE A 211 15.23 0.57 27.78
CA PHE A 211 15.48 1.83 27.06
C PHE A 211 14.58 3.00 27.52
N TRP A 212 13.53 2.73 28.28
CA TRP A 212 12.69 3.76 28.94
C TRP A 212 13.37 4.38 30.17
N ARG A 213 14.44 3.78 30.69
CA ARG A 213 15.25 4.34 31.77
C ARG A 213 16.27 5.31 31.18
N THR A 214 16.45 6.46 31.82
CA THR A 214 17.34 7.53 31.33
C THR A 214 18.80 7.12 31.27
N ASP A 215 19.27 6.32 32.27
CA ASP A 215 20.64 5.80 32.33
C ASP A 215 20.94 4.80 31.21
N VAL A 216 20.00 3.91 30.89
CA VAL A 216 20.13 2.96 29.78
C VAL A 216 20.08 3.66 28.44
N LEU A 217 19.14 4.61 28.24
CA LEU A 217 19.06 5.40 27.03
C LEU A 217 20.31 6.26 26.80
N ALA A 218 20.92 6.79 27.87
CA ALA A 218 22.18 7.52 27.78
C ALA A 218 23.31 6.63 27.25
N LYS A 219 23.47 5.39 27.77
CA LYS A 219 24.46 4.41 27.29
C LYS A 219 24.21 4.02 25.83
N ILE A 220 22.93 3.80 25.45
CA ILE A 220 22.56 3.53 24.06
C ILE A 220 23.01 4.70 23.16
N ASN A 221 22.75 5.94 23.57
CA ASN A 221 23.11 7.10 22.78
C ASN A 221 24.63 7.35 22.73
N GLU A 222 25.37 7.02 23.77
CA GLU A 222 26.82 7.01 23.77
C GLU A 222 27.36 5.97 22.77
N TYR A 223 26.87 4.71 22.82
CA TYR A 223 27.24 3.67 21.87
C TYR A 223 26.93 4.10 20.43
N ARG A 224 25.76 4.70 20.16
CA ARG A 224 25.38 5.21 18.84
C ARG A 224 26.37 6.21 18.30
N GLY A 225 26.77 7.18 19.12
CA GLY A 225 27.74 8.21 18.72
C GLY A 225 29.14 7.64 18.53
N ALA A 226 29.63 6.87 19.52
CA ALA A 226 30.99 6.39 19.56
C ALA A 226 31.30 5.25 18.56
N GLN A 227 30.37 4.28 18.41
CA GLN A 227 30.58 3.07 17.61
C GLN A 227 29.95 3.12 16.24
N LEU A 228 28.81 3.80 16.08
CA LEU A 228 28.07 3.81 14.82
C LEU A 228 28.16 5.14 14.06
N GLY A 229 28.62 6.22 14.71
CA GLY A 229 28.58 7.57 14.13
C GLY A 229 27.14 8.06 13.88
N TRP A 230 26.15 7.53 14.61
CA TRP A 230 24.74 7.83 14.41
C TRP A 230 24.24 8.90 15.39
N PRO A 231 23.28 9.73 14.99
CA PRO A 231 22.67 10.70 15.89
C PRO A 231 21.94 10.01 17.05
N LYS A 232 21.71 10.76 18.12
CA LYS A 232 20.96 10.30 19.29
C LYS A 232 19.55 9.85 18.88
N THR A 233 19.04 8.83 19.56
CA THR A 233 17.66 8.35 19.45
C THR A 233 16.92 8.58 20.76
N SER A 234 15.62 8.36 20.75
CA SER A 234 14.74 8.50 21.91
C SER A 234 14.04 7.18 22.23
N ALA A 235 13.55 7.03 23.44
CA ALA A 235 12.84 5.83 23.87
C ALA A 235 11.61 5.52 23.00
N HIS A 236 10.86 6.55 22.59
CA HIS A 236 9.68 6.33 21.74
C HIS A 236 10.04 5.85 20.33
N LEU A 237 11.13 6.30 19.72
CA LEU A 237 11.59 5.81 18.42
C LEU A 237 12.07 4.36 18.48
N ILE A 238 12.75 3.96 19.58
CA ILE A 238 13.11 2.57 19.83
C ILE A 238 11.84 1.74 19.97
N LEU A 239 10.88 2.19 20.77
CA LEU A 239 9.59 1.51 20.97
C LEU A 239 8.81 1.36 19.65
N CYS A 240 8.73 2.41 18.84
CA CYS A 240 8.08 2.34 17.52
C CYS A 240 8.71 1.26 16.65
N GLN A 241 10.05 1.16 16.64
CA GLN A 241 10.75 0.14 15.84
C GLN A 241 10.54 -1.27 16.41
N VAL A 242 10.50 -1.46 17.73
CA VAL A 242 10.17 -2.74 18.37
C VAL A 242 8.76 -3.16 18.01
N ILE A 243 7.77 -2.27 18.14
CA ILE A 243 6.38 -2.53 17.80
C ILE A 243 6.26 -2.89 16.30
N HIS A 244 6.90 -2.10 15.42
CA HIS A 244 6.89 -2.37 13.98
C HIS A 244 7.44 -3.76 13.65
N ARG A 245 8.57 -4.17 14.23
CA ARG A 245 9.16 -5.50 14.04
C ARG A 245 8.24 -6.62 14.51
N THR A 246 7.72 -6.49 15.75
CA THR A 246 6.87 -7.52 16.37
C THR A 246 5.57 -7.71 15.59
N LEU A 247 4.85 -6.62 15.32
CA LEU A 247 3.61 -6.70 14.58
C LEU A 247 3.84 -7.12 13.10
N GLY A 248 4.98 -6.75 12.50
CA GLY A 248 5.35 -7.20 11.16
C GLY A 248 5.53 -8.72 11.07
N ILE A 249 6.22 -9.31 12.06
CA ILE A 249 6.36 -10.77 12.17
C ILE A 249 5.01 -11.43 12.41
N LEU A 250 4.20 -10.89 13.32
CA LEU A 250 2.84 -11.42 13.59
C LEU A 250 1.95 -11.36 12.35
N ALA A 251 2.03 -10.28 11.57
CA ALA A 251 1.31 -10.16 10.31
C ALA A 251 1.75 -11.23 9.29
N ALA A 252 3.08 -11.44 9.14
CA ALA A 252 3.62 -12.43 8.22
C ALA A 252 3.22 -13.86 8.63
N VAL A 253 3.30 -14.20 9.91
CA VAL A 253 2.85 -15.49 10.46
C VAL A 253 1.34 -15.65 10.27
N GLY A 254 0.54 -14.62 10.57
CA GLY A 254 -0.92 -14.64 10.40
C GLY A 254 -1.33 -14.83 8.93
N ILE A 255 -0.64 -14.18 7.99
CA ILE A 255 -0.84 -14.36 6.54
C ILE A 255 -0.50 -15.79 6.14
N PHE A 256 0.63 -16.34 6.58
CA PHE A 256 1.08 -17.69 6.25
C PHE A 256 0.09 -18.75 6.77
N TRP A 257 -0.27 -18.70 8.06
CA TRP A 257 -1.23 -19.65 8.65
C TRP A 257 -2.63 -19.50 8.07
N GLY A 258 -3.08 -18.25 7.87
CA GLY A 258 -4.35 -17.95 7.20
C GLY A 258 -4.39 -18.48 5.76
N ALA A 259 -3.27 -18.40 5.05
CA ALA A 259 -3.13 -18.98 3.71
C ALA A 259 -3.31 -20.50 3.75
N ILE A 260 -2.54 -21.21 4.58
CA ILE A 260 -2.63 -22.68 4.74
C ILE A 260 -4.06 -23.09 5.08
N TRP A 261 -4.66 -22.42 6.07
CA TRP A 261 -6.04 -22.71 6.47
C TRP A 261 -7.03 -22.51 5.32
N SER A 262 -6.91 -21.39 4.61
CA SER A 262 -7.88 -20.97 3.59
C SER A 262 -7.87 -21.83 2.31
N VAL A 263 -6.77 -22.55 2.03
CA VAL A 263 -6.66 -23.39 0.82
C VAL A 263 -6.94 -24.87 1.06
N ARG A 264 -7.20 -25.29 2.31
CA ARG A 264 -7.48 -26.70 2.67
C ARG A 264 -8.84 -27.17 2.20
N ALA A 265 -9.79 -26.27 1.94
CA ALA A 265 -11.10 -26.68 1.43
C ALA A 265 -10.99 -27.17 -0.01
N THR A 266 -11.67 -28.30 -0.32
CA THR A 266 -11.69 -28.93 -1.64
C THR A 266 -12.23 -28.03 -2.72
N THR A 267 -13.17 -27.14 -2.38
CA THR A 267 -13.87 -26.21 -3.29
C THR A 267 -13.19 -24.84 -3.42
N THR A 268 -11.91 -24.72 -3.01
CA THR A 268 -11.21 -23.42 -3.05
C THR A 268 -11.05 -22.91 -4.48
N PRO A 269 -11.55 -21.70 -4.83
CA PRO A 269 -11.44 -21.14 -6.16
C PRO A 269 -9.98 -20.90 -6.59
N SER A 270 -9.67 -21.11 -7.87
CA SER A 270 -8.29 -20.96 -8.40
C SER A 270 -7.74 -19.52 -8.26
N TRP A 271 -8.60 -18.51 -8.39
CA TRP A 271 -8.21 -17.10 -8.22
C TRP A 271 -7.78 -16.82 -6.77
N TRP A 272 -8.47 -17.43 -5.79
CA TRP A 272 -8.11 -17.30 -4.37
C TRP A 272 -6.73 -17.91 -4.10
N ARG A 273 -6.49 -19.15 -4.55
CA ARG A 273 -5.20 -19.83 -4.38
C ARG A 273 -4.05 -18.98 -4.94
N ARG A 274 -4.20 -18.45 -6.17
CA ARG A 274 -3.17 -17.60 -6.81
C ARG A 274 -2.93 -16.32 -6.02
N GLY A 275 -4.00 -15.64 -5.60
CA GLY A 275 -3.90 -14.41 -4.83
C GLY A 275 -3.24 -14.60 -3.47
N VAL A 276 -3.58 -15.68 -2.77
CA VAL A 276 -3.00 -16.03 -1.47
C VAL A 276 -1.52 -16.42 -1.60
N VAL A 277 -1.15 -17.19 -2.63
CA VAL A 277 0.26 -17.51 -2.90
C VAL A 277 1.07 -16.24 -3.15
N LEU A 278 0.57 -15.32 -3.98
CA LEU A 278 1.19 -14.02 -4.19
C LEU A 278 1.31 -13.24 -2.88
N TRP A 279 0.28 -13.24 -2.06
CA TRP A 279 0.26 -12.49 -0.80
C TRP A 279 1.31 -13.02 0.19
N VAL A 280 1.43 -14.35 0.34
CA VAL A 280 2.48 -15.01 1.15
C VAL A 280 3.86 -14.69 0.61
N PHE A 281 4.06 -14.76 -0.72
CA PHE A 281 5.34 -14.42 -1.34
C PHE A 281 5.74 -12.97 -1.05
N LEU A 282 4.81 -12.02 -1.18
CA LEU A 282 5.07 -10.61 -0.87
C LEU A 282 5.36 -10.39 0.62
N ALA A 283 4.66 -11.10 1.53
CA ALA A 283 4.94 -11.05 2.95
C ALA A 283 6.34 -11.59 3.28
N PHE A 284 6.77 -12.66 2.65
CA PHE A 284 8.12 -13.21 2.78
C PHE A 284 9.18 -12.22 2.30
N CYS A 285 9.01 -11.65 1.11
CA CYS A 285 9.90 -10.60 0.59
C CYS A 285 9.95 -9.38 1.52
N GLN A 286 8.82 -8.99 2.10
CA GLN A 286 8.72 -7.85 3.00
C GLN A 286 9.54 -8.05 4.27
N VAL A 287 9.51 -9.24 4.86
CA VAL A 287 10.32 -9.58 6.05
C VAL A 287 11.80 -9.57 5.69
N ILE A 288 12.20 -10.22 4.60
CA ILE A 288 13.60 -10.23 4.15
C ILE A 288 14.13 -8.82 3.94
N LEU A 289 13.39 -7.98 3.20
CA LEU A 289 13.78 -6.59 2.96
C LEU A 289 13.86 -5.79 4.27
N GLY A 290 12.93 -6.01 5.21
CA GLY A 290 12.95 -5.37 6.52
C GLY A 290 14.21 -5.68 7.32
N VAL A 291 14.62 -6.96 7.35
CA VAL A 291 15.87 -7.38 8.00
C VAL A 291 17.10 -6.84 7.24
N SER A 292 17.07 -6.89 5.91
CA SER A 292 18.16 -6.38 5.07
C SER A 292 18.42 -4.88 5.25
N ILE A 293 17.39 -4.08 5.55
CA ILE A 293 17.56 -2.64 5.88
C ILE A 293 18.52 -2.48 7.06
N LEU A 294 18.43 -3.34 8.08
CA LEU A 294 19.28 -3.27 9.27
C LEU A 294 20.71 -3.67 8.94
N TRP A 295 20.88 -4.80 8.25
CA TRP A 295 22.23 -5.35 7.90
C TRP A 295 23.01 -4.46 6.93
N THR A 296 22.29 -3.68 6.11
CA THR A 296 22.91 -2.78 5.12
C THR A 296 23.06 -1.34 5.60
N GLY A 297 22.78 -1.06 6.90
CA GLY A 297 22.82 0.29 7.42
C GLY A 297 21.84 1.25 6.69
N ARG A 298 20.69 0.71 6.22
CA ARG A 298 19.62 1.45 5.53
C ARG A 298 20.02 1.89 4.09
N LEU A 299 20.51 0.96 3.27
CA LEU A 299 20.69 1.27 1.84
C LEU A 299 19.38 1.80 1.22
N PRO A 300 19.43 2.95 0.54
CA PRO A 300 18.23 3.62 -0.01
C PRO A 300 17.39 2.74 -0.95
N GLU A 301 18.04 1.91 -1.72
CA GLU A 301 17.41 1.00 -2.69
C GLU A 301 16.61 -0.09 -1.96
N ILE A 302 17.17 -0.69 -0.91
CA ILE A 302 16.52 -1.73 -0.10
C ILE A 302 15.34 -1.13 0.69
N ALA A 303 15.55 0.04 1.29
CA ALA A 303 14.48 0.72 2.02
C ALA A 303 13.32 1.14 1.09
N THR A 304 13.62 1.54 -0.14
CA THR A 304 12.60 1.85 -1.16
C THR A 304 11.89 0.59 -1.66
N ALA A 305 12.62 -0.52 -1.89
CA ALA A 305 12.03 -1.81 -2.23
C ALA A 305 11.08 -2.31 -1.14
N HIS A 306 11.45 -2.15 0.14
CA HIS A 306 10.57 -2.48 1.27
C HIS A 306 9.26 -1.67 1.27
N VAL A 307 9.31 -0.38 0.92
CA VAL A 307 8.10 0.45 0.77
C VAL A 307 7.24 -0.03 -0.40
N LEU A 308 7.84 -0.33 -1.54
CA LEU A 308 7.12 -0.80 -2.73
C LEU A 308 6.45 -2.17 -2.48
N ILE A 309 7.18 -3.12 -1.92
CA ILE A 309 6.63 -4.45 -1.59
C ILE A 309 5.55 -4.34 -0.51
N GLY A 310 5.71 -3.45 0.48
CA GLY A 310 4.66 -3.14 1.46
C GLY A 310 3.38 -2.59 0.83
N ALA A 311 3.50 -1.71 -0.15
CA ALA A 311 2.37 -1.19 -0.92
C ALA A 311 1.68 -2.30 -1.74
N ALA A 312 2.45 -3.14 -2.42
CA ALA A 312 1.93 -4.29 -3.17
C ALA A 312 1.27 -5.34 -2.26
N LEU A 313 1.86 -5.61 -1.10
CA LEU A 313 1.31 -6.51 -0.07
C LEU A 313 -0.05 -6.00 0.43
N THR A 314 -0.14 -4.72 0.77
CA THR A 314 -1.38 -4.06 1.22
C THR A 314 -2.46 -4.11 0.12
N LEU A 315 -2.09 -3.76 -1.12
CA LEU A 315 -3.00 -3.81 -2.26
C LEU A 315 -3.51 -5.24 -2.51
N THR A 316 -2.63 -6.24 -2.47
CA THR A 316 -3.01 -7.65 -2.69
C THR A 316 -4.01 -8.12 -1.64
N GLY A 317 -3.76 -7.85 -0.36
CA GLY A 317 -4.69 -8.16 0.73
C GLY A 317 -6.04 -7.43 0.56
N TRP A 318 -6.00 -6.15 0.21
CA TRP A 318 -7.20 -5.36 -0.07
C TRP A 318 -8.05 -5.95 -1.20
N LEU A 319 -7.43 -6.29 -2.33
CA LEU A 319 -8.12 -6.87 -3.48
C LEU A 319 -8.67 -8.27 -3.19
N LEU A 320 -7.94 -9.10 -2.42
CA LEU A 320 -8.44 -10.38 -1.93
C LEU A 320 -9.65 -10.20 -1.02
N GLY A 321 -9.61 -9.23 -0.10
CA GLY A 321 -10.73 -8.89 0.79
C GLY A 321 -11.97 -8.47 0.02
N LEU A 322 -11.84 -7.53 -0.93
CA LEU A 322 -12.93 -7.08 -1.79
C LEU A 322 -13.50 -8.22 -2.65
N SER A 323 -12.62 -9.04 -3.23
CA SER A 323 -13.02 -10.19 -4.05
C SER A 323 -13.79 -11.23 -3.23
N SER A 324 -13.30 -11.55 -2.05
CA SER A 324 -13.97 -12.49 -1.14
C SER A 324 -15.30 -11.93 -0.62
N TRP A 325 -15.32 -10.66 -0.22
CA TRP A 325 -16.55 -9.99 0.17
C TRP A 325 -17.60 -9.99 -0.96
N ARG A 326 -17.19 -9.75 -2.19
CA ARG A 326 -18.12 -9.80 -3.34
C ARG A 326 -18.78 -11.18 -3.49
N THR A 327 -18.04 -12.26 -3.26
CA THR A 327 -18.60 -13.62 -3.33
C THR A 327 -19.59 -13.92 -2.19
N THR A 328 -19.46 -13.27 -1.03
CA THR A 328 -20.43 -13.44 0.08
C THR A 328 -21.78 -12.77 -0.20
N GLN A 329 -21.83 -11.74 -1.05
CA GLN A 329 -23.07 -11.02 -1.35
C GLN A 329 -24.10 -11.86 -2.16
N ASP A 330 -23.65 -12.91 -2.82
CA ASP A 330 -24.52 -13.78 -3.63
C ASP A 330 -25.06 -14.99 -2.83
N LEU A 331 -24.57 -15.24 -1.60
CA LEU A 331 -25.02 -16.34 -0.73
C LEU A 331 -26.50 -16.25 -0.33
N PRO A 332 -27.06 -15.10 0.08
CA PRO A 332 -28.46 -14.99 0.48
C PRO A 332 -29.44 -15.29 -0.67
N LYS A 333 -29.10 -14.87 -1.89
CA LYS A 333 -29.95 -15.08 -3.08
C LYS A 333 -30.05 -16.56 -3.50
N ARG A 334 -28.99 -17.34 -3.33
CA ARG A 334 -28.97 -18.78 -3.60
C ARG A 334 -29.73 -19.57 -2.53
N ALA A 335 -29.59 -19.22 -1.25
CA ALA A 335 -30.34 -19.88 -0.18
C ALA A 335 -31.85 -19.74 -0.40
N MET A 336 -32.34 -18.58 -0.83
CA MET A 336 -33.76 -18.37 -1.17
C MET A 336 -34.21 -19.15 -2.42
N SER A 337 -33.38 -19.29 -3.45
CA SER A 337 -33.71 -20.06 -4.67
C SER A 337 -33.77 -21.56 -4.39
N PHE A 338 -32.88 -22.11 -3.53
CA PHE A 338 -32.93 -23.52 -3.12
C PHE A 338 -34.13 -23.84 -2.21
N SER A 339 -34.58 -22.92 -1.38
CA SER A 339 -35.76 -23.10 -0.55
C SER A 339 -37.06 -23.09 -1.39
N SER A 340 -37.11 -22.23 -2.41
CA SER A 340 -38.24 -22.15 -3.32
C SER A 340 -38.39 -23.38 -4.26
N SER A 341 -37.24 -23.91 -4.73
CA SER A 341 -37.26 -25.12 -5.57
C SER A 341 -37.66 -26.36 -4.75
N ARG A 342 -37.20 -26.54 -3.53
CA ARG A 342 -37.65 -27.65 -2.66
C ARG A 342 -39.10 -27.51 -2.23
N GLN A 343 -39.66 -26.32 -2.13
CA GLN A 343 -41.08 -26.13 -1.85
C GLN A 343 -41.95 -26.41 -3.08
N SER A 344 -41.49 -26.13 -4.30
CA SER A 344 -42.18 -26.49 -5.53
C SER A 344 -42.21 -28.03 -5.77
N GLU A 345 -41.05 -28.70 -5.58
CA GLU A 345 -40.96 -30.15 -5.68
C GLU A 345 -41.86 -30.88 -4.65
N ARG A 346 -41.93 -30.37 -3.39
CA ARG A 346 -42.87 -30.96 -2.40
C ARG A 346 -44.34 -30.76 -2.74
N ARG A 347 -44.69 -29.70 -3.49
CA ARG A 347 -46.08 -29.48 -3.91
C ARG A 347 -46.47 -30.33 -5.12
N GLU A 348 -45.55 -30.76 -5.98
CA GLU A 348 -45.80 -31.67 -7.09
C GLU A 348 -45.89 -33.13 -6.63
N VAL A 349 -45.23 -33.55 -5.55
CA VAL A 349 -45.31 -34.91 -5.02
C VAL A 349 -46.58 -35.16 -4.18
N VAL A 350 -47.36 -34.13 -3.83
CA VAL A 350 -48.59 -34.21 -3.02
C VAL A 350 -49.85 -34.06 -3.91
N ARG A 351 -49.68 -33.91 -5.22
CA ARG A 351 -50.77 -34.00 -6.20
C ARG A 351 -50.68 -35.28 -6.99
#